data_7ea11da5c93b37d8ba7b4484a5ae002b
#
_entry.id   7ea11da5c93b37d8ba7b4484a5ae002b
#
_cell.length_a   1.000
_cell.length_b   1.000
_cell.length_c   1.000
_cell.angle_alpha   90.00
_cell.angle_beta   90.00
_cell.angle_gamma   90.00
#
_symmetry.space_group_name_H-M   'P 1'
#
loop_
_entity.id
_entity.type
_entity.pdbx_description
1 polymer ?
#
loop_
_entity_poly.entity_id
_entity_poly.type
_entity_poly.pdbx_seq_one_letter_code
_entity_poly.pdbx_strand_id
1 'polypeptide(L)'
;SCVRSGRAATRIKELLERTGLEKTVMLTRMTGDVCRLDYNPLKPAGAEENHNARREVLTFLRRAGLEISGESLTGPFAGAITHFHSADFRQEGGPYSAYTPVPLVPMVLHGKVTYAADVDRRYGECLSILYGCTCSEEWTAATPLRHITDRFYLVALPWSRLAAKPMLAWRRSDTTQTIIFGESDYVQADLERESYRVVVGGYTIARDCVTTCPVGRRRMAVYSKYGAPLRLKLPPGWPETGEIRALLLREDGQHEEQRLKSRDGHLEMEAPEGRPIILSA
;
A
#
# COMPACT_ATOMS: atom_id res chain seq x y z
N SER A 1 -9.39 -33.44 4.93
CA SER A 1 -9.01 -32.07 5.21
C SER A 1 -9.90 -31.44 6.27
N CYS A 2 -9.28 -30.67 7.18
CA CYS A 2 -9.96 -30.06 8.33
C CYS A 2 -11.04 -29.02 7.89
N VAL A 3 -10.90 -28.42 6.74
CA VAL A 3 -11.79 -27.37 6.24
C VAL A 3 -13.16 -27.91 5.83
N ARG A 4 -13.20 -29.10 5.26
CA ARG A 4 -14.44 -29.72 4.75
C ARG A 4 -15.38 -30.25 5.83
N SER A 5 -14.90 -30.52 7.03
CA SER A 5 -15.64 -31.27 8.03
C SER A 5 -16.58 -30.44 8.91
N GLY A 6 -16.77 -29.15 8.66
CA GLY A 6 -17.47 -28.24 9.58
C GLY A 6 -16.72 -28.00 10.91
N ARG A 7 -15.75 -28.86 11.21
CA ARG A 7 -14.94 -28.75 12.44
C ARG A 7 -14.06 -27.51 12.44
N ALA A 8 -13.68 -26.98 11.26
CA ALA A 8 -12.88 -25.77 11.18
C ALA A 8 -13.63 -24.57 11.75
N ALA A 9 -14.89 -24.39 11.37
CA ALA A 9 -15.73 -23.29 11.89
C ALA A 9 -15.94 -23.41 13.40
N THR A 10 -16.21 -24.62 13.91
CA THR A 10 -16.36 -24.88 15.35
C THR A 10 -15.08 -24.56 16.10
N ARG A 11 -13.92 -25.07 15.63
CA ARG A 11 -12.63 -24.79 16.26
C ARG A 11 -12.23 -23.32 16.23
N ILE A 12 -12.54 -22.64 15.13
CA ILE A 12 -12.28 -21.20 15.03
C ILE A 12 -13.18 -20.45 16.03
N LYS A 13 -14.45 -20.84 16.17
CA LYS A 13 -15.36 -20.27 17.17
C LYS A 13 -14.81 -20.45 18.58
N GLU A 14 -14.44 -21.67 18.95
CA GLU A 14 -13.80 -21.98 20.25
C GLU A 14 -12.52 -21.17 20.47
N LEU A 15 -11.71 -20.99 19.44
CA LEU A 15 -10.48 -20.18 19.50
C LEU A 15 -10.80 -18.71 19.76
N LEU A 16 -11.78 -18.15 19.03
CA LEU A 16 -12.21 -16.76 19.21
C LEU A 16 -12.75 -16.51 20.62
N GLU A 17 -13.59 -17.42 21.13
CA GLU A 17 -14.12 -17.35 22.50
C GLU A 17 -13.01 -17.41 23.56
N ARG A 18 -11.96 -18.23 23.32
CA ARG A 18 -10.83 -18.38 24.23
C ARG A 18 -9.82 -17.25 24.19
N THR A 19 -9.62 -16.63 23.02
CA THR A 19 -8.57 -15.63 22.81
C THR A 19 -9.09 -14.20 22.92
N GLY A 20 -10.40 -13.99 22.92
CA GLY A 20 -11.01 -12.66 22.93
C GLY A 20 -10.64 -11.82 21.70
N LEU A 21 -10.32 -12.48 20.57
CA LEU A 21 -10.03 -11.79 19.31
C LEU A 21 -11.29 -11.07 18.81
N GLU A 22 -11.27 -9.76 18.87
CA GLU A 22 -12.47 -8.95 18.57
C GLU A 22 -12.49 -8.29 17.20
N LYS A 23 -11.34 -8.16 16.51
CA LYS A 23 -11.26 -7.30 15.31
C LYS A 23 -10.69 -7.97 14.08
N THR A 24 -9.50 -8.56 14.15
CA THR A 24 -8.77 -9.05 12.98
C THR A 24 -8.22 -10.44 13.16
N VAL A 25 -8.19 -11.22 12.09
CA VAL A 25 -7.57 -12.54 12.05
C VAL A 25 -6.76 -12.71 10.78
N MET A 26 -5.53 -13.18 10.91
CA MET A 26 -4.70 -13.59 9.77
C MET A 26 -4.82 -15.09 9.55
N LEU A 27 -5.16 -15.47 8.34
CA LEU A 27 -5.27 -16.86 7.92
C LEU A 27 -4.14 -17.21 6.95
N THR A 28 -3.14 -17.92 7.47
CA THR A 28 -2.06 -18.46 6.63
C THR A 28 -2.56 -19.65 5.81
N ARG A 29 -2.04 -19.83 4.60
CA ARG A 29 -2.34 -20.94 3.68
C ARG A 29 -3.80 -21.13 3.26
N MET A 30 -4.74 -20.35 3.79
CA MET A 30 -6.14 -20.43 3.35
C MET A 30 -6.34 -19.84 1.96
N THR A 31 -5.54 -18.88 1.58
CA THR A 31 -5.64 -18.11 0.34
C THR A 31 -4.44 -18.29 -0.58
N GLY A 32 -3.30 -18.71 -0.07
CA GLY A 32 -2.05 -18.83 -0.83
C GLY A 32 -1.86 -20.16 -1.54
N ASP A 33 -2.49 -21.21 -1.06
CA ASP A 33 -2.36 -22.54 -1.69
C ASP A 33 -3.39 -22.73 -2.79
N VAL A 34 -2.93 -23.30 -3.89
CA VAL A 34 -3.81 -23.82 -4.94
C VAL A 34 -4.79 -24.81 -4.30
N CYS A 35 -6.06 -24.72 -4.66
CA CYS A 35 -7.07 -25.69 -4.21
C CYS A 35 -6.71 -27.07 -4.75
N ARG A 36 -6.11 -27.89 -3.90
CA ARG A 36 -5.65 -29.24 -4.27
C ARG A 36 -6.80 -30.24 -4.19
N LEU A 37 -6.70 -31.26 -5.01
CA LEU A 37 -7.55 -32.44 -4.88
C LEU A 37 -7.24 -33.16 -3.56
N ASP A 38 -8.27 -33.54 -2.83
CA ASP A 38 -8.12 -34.38 -1.63
C ASP A 38 -8.47 -35.82 -1.99
N TYR A 39 -7.46 -36.64 -2.07
CA TYR A 39 -7.57 -38.07 -2.43
C TYR A 39 -7.89 -38.95 -1.22
N ASN A 40 -8.30 -38.39 -0.09
CA ASN A 40 -8.69 -39.19 1.06
C ASN A 40 -9.86 -40.13 0.69
N PRO A 41 -9.68 -41.48 0.72
CA PRO A 41 -10.69 -42.42 0.27
C PRO A 41 -12.00 -42.34 1.06
N LEU A 42 -11.94 -41.87 2.29
CA LEU A 42 -13.15 -41.72 3.13
C LEU A 42 -13.93 -40.44 2.81
N LYS A 43 -13.27 -39.42 2.29
CA LYS A 43 -13.86 -38.11 1.97
C LYS A 43 -13.07 -37.44 0.84
N PRO A 44 -13.17 -37.94 -0.40
CA PRO A 44 -12.50 -37.30 -1.51
C PRO A 44 -13.12 -35.92 -1.74
N ALA A 45 -12.30 -34.95 -2.12
CA ALA A 45 -12.76 -33.59 -2.43
C ALA A 45 -12.10 -33.07 -3.69
N GLY A 46 -12.89 -32.54 -4.59
CA GLY A 46 -12.44 -31.81 -5.75
C GLY A 46 -11.91 -30.42 -5.38
N ALA A 47 -11.25 -29.76 -6.33
CA ALA A 47 -10.75 -28.41 -6.14
C ALA A 47 -11.87 -27.42 -5.82
N GLU A 48 -13.01 -27.55 -6.46
CA GLU A 48 -14.20 -26.72 -6.24
C GLU A 48 -14.77 -26.88 -4.83
N GLU A 49 -14.90 -28.13 -4.37
CA GLU A 49 -15.39 -28.41 -3.01
C GLU A 49 -14.44 -27.86 -1.94
N ASN A 50 -13.13 -27.98 -2.17
CA ASN A 50 -12.11 -27.40 -1.28
C ASN A 50 -12.25 -25.87 -1.27
N HIS A 51 -12.42 -25.25 -2.42
CA HIS A 51 -12.62 -23.82 -2.57
C HIS A 51 -13.89 -23.34 -1.82
N ASN A 52 -15.02 -24.03 -2.03
CA ASN A 52 -16.27 -23.70 -1.37
C ASN A 52 -16.17 -23.83 0.16
N ALA A 53 -15.52 -24.88 0.66
CA ALA A 53 -15.29 -25.05 2.09
C ALA A 53 -14.42 -23.91 2.70
N ARG A 54 -13.42 -23.45 1.98
CA ARG A 54 -12.63 -22.28 2.42
C ARG A 54 -13.48 -21.00 2.44
N ARG A 55 -14.31 -20.77 1.41
CA ARG A 55 -15.23 -19.64 1.37
C ARG A 55 -16.25 -19.65 2.51
N GLU A 56 -16.75 -20.82 2.89
CA GLU A 56 -17.66 -20.96 4.05
C GLU A 56 -16.99 -20.51 5.35
N VAL A 57 -15.74 -20.91 5.59
CA VAL A 57 -14.97 -20.46 6.77
C VAL A 57 -14.77 -18.94 6.76
N LEU A 58 -14.37 -18.38 5.64
CA LEU A 58 -14.18 -16.94 5.50
C LEU A 58 -15.49 -16.17 5.71
N THR A 59 -16.60 -16.69 5.16
CA THR A 59 -17.93 -16.10 5.33
C THR A 59 -18.38 -16.16 6.79
N PHE A 60 -18.12 -17.28 7.48
CA PHE A 60 -18.40 -17.40 8.91
C PHE A 60 -17.65 -16.36 9.74
N LEU A 61 -16.34 -16.19 9.52
CA LEU A 61 -15.53 -15.20 10.24
C LEU A 61 -16.00 -13.77 9.99
N ARG A 62 -16.35 -13.43 8.75
CA ARG A 62 -16.90 -12.10 8.44
C ARG A 62 -18.25 -11.86 9.10
N ARG A 63 -19.13 -12.85 9.15
CA ARG A 63 -20.41 -12.77 9.87
C ARG A 63 -20.22 -12.61 11.37
N ALA A 64 -19.12 -13.12 11.92
CA ALA A 64 -18.71 -12.89 13.30
C ALA A 64 -18.11 -11.47 13.52
N GLY A 65 -18.07 -10.61 12.51
CA GLY A 65 -17.59 -9.24 12.61
C GLY A 65 -16.07 -9.08 12.48
N LEU A 66 -15.35 -10.13 12.07
CA LEU A 66 -13.90 -10.07 11.94
C LEU A 66 -13.46 -9.54 10.57
N GLU A 67 -12.43 -8.72 10.56
CA GLU A 67 -11.64 -8.42 9.39
C GLU A 67 -10.63 -9.54 9.15
N ILE A 68 -10.54 -10.00 7.91
CA ILE A 68 -9.71 -11.14 7.56
C ILE A 68 -8.55 -10.68 6.70
N SER A 69 -7.33 -11.05 7.11
CA SER A 69 -6.16 -10.95 6.25
C SER A 69 -5.72 -12.33 5.77
N GLY A 70 -5.21 -12.37 4.55
CA GLY A 70 -4.74 -13.58 3.88
C GLY A 70 -3.30 -13.49 3.44
N GLU A 71 -2.67 -14.63 3.19
CA GLU A 71 -1.26 -14.69 2.80
C GLU A 71 -1.05 -14.19 1.38
N SER A 72 -1.74 -14.77 0.42
CA SER A 72 -1.56 -14.45 -1.00
C SER A 72 -2.84 -13.95 -1.65
N LEU A 73 -2.69 -12.99 -2.54
CA LEU A 73 -3.78 -12.43 -3.32
C LEU A 73 -4.23 -13.44 -4.39
N THR A 74 -5.40 -14.03 -4.16
CA THR A 74 -6.06 -14.92 -5.13
C THR A 74 -7.48 -14.43 -5.39
N GLY A 75 -7.86 -14.33 -6.67
CA GLY A 75 -9.14 -13.78 -7.12
C GLY A 75 -10.37 -14.37 -6.41
N PRO A 76 -10.48 -15.70 -6.23
CA PRO A 76 -11.64 -16.33 -5.63
C PRO A 76 -11.97 -15.88 -4.19
N PHE A 77 -10.99 -15.38 -3.45
CA PHE A 77 -11.16 -14.97 -2.05
C PHE A 77 -11.19 -13.46 -1.84
N ALA A 78 -10.97 -12.67 -2.90
CA ALA A 78 -10.91 -11.21 -2.82
C ALA A 78 -12.17 -10.56 -2.22
N GLY A 79 -13.36 -11.19 -2.35
CA GLY A 79 -14.59 -10.68 -1.76
C GLY A 79 -14.74 -10.96 -0.25
N ALA A 80 -13.94 -11.86 0.30
CA ALA A 80 -14.01 -12.28 1.70
C ALA A 80 -12.85 -11.76 2.55
N ILE A 81 -11.76 -11.32 1.94
CA ILE A 81 -10.54 -10.86 2.59
C ILE A 81 -10.37 -9.38 2.35
N THR A 82 -9.96 -8.64 3.38
CA THR A 82 -9.76 -7.19 3.34
C THR A 82 -8.30 -6.81 3.11
N HIS A 83 -7.37 -7.68 3.47
CA HIS A 83 -5.95 -7.46 3.32
C HIS A 83 -5.18 -8.71 2.90
N PHE A 84 -4.31 -8.59 1.91
CA PHE A 84 -3.41 -9.64 1.46
C PHE A 84 -1.96 -9.25 1.71
N HIS A 85 -1.20 -10.17 2.34
CA HIS A 85 0.20 -9.92 2.71
C HIS A 85 1.17 -10.06 1.55
N SER A 86 0.80 -10.80 0.49
CA SER A 86 1.64 -10.97 -0.68
C SER A 86 0.78 -10.93 -1.96
N ALA A 87 1.17 -10.06 -2.88
CA ALA A 87 0.68 -10.04 -4.23
C ALA A 87 1.90 -10.10 -5.17
N ASP A 88 1.98 -11.12 -6.01
CA ASP A 88 3.10 -11.28 -6.93
C ASP A 88 2.84 -10.46 -8.19
N PHE A 89 3.59 -9.39 -8.35
CA PHE A 89 3.59 -8.53 -9.55
C PHE A 89 4.94 -8.57 -10.26
N ARG A 90 5.72 -9.63 -10.07
CA ARG A 90 7.03 -9.77 -10.72
C ARG A 90 6.89 -9.68 -12.22
N GLN A 91 7.69 -8.80 -12.81
CA GLN A 91 7.75 -8.57 -14.25
C GLN A 91 8.96 -9.26 -14.90
N GLU A 92 9.77 -9.98 -14.13
CA GLU A 92 11.05 -10.50 -14.60
C GLU A 92 11.01 -11.93 -15.15
N GLY A 93 11.68 -12.09 -16.29
CA GLY A 93 12.46 -13.30 -16.66
C GLY A 93 11.72 -14.61 -16.84
N GLY A 94 10.42 -14.64 -16.84
CA GLY A 94 9.67 -15.84 -17.18
C GLY A 94 9.63 -16.08 -18.69
N PRO A 95 9.13 -17.25 -19.15
CA PRO A 95 8.98 -17.57 -20.57
C PRO A 95 8.08 -16.57 -21.32
N TYR A 96 7.48 -15.62 -20.61
CA TYR A 96 6.60 -14.58 -21.13
C TYR A 96 7.23 -13.18 -21.13
N SER A 97 8.56 -13.07 -21.04
CA SER A 97 9.28 -11.77 -21.06
C SER A 97 9.04 -10.94 -22.34
N ALA A 98 8.56 -11.58 -23.41
CA ALA A 98 8.15 -10.89 -24.64
C ALA A 98 6.78 -10.17 -24.52
N TYR A 99 6.03 -10.39 -23.44
CA TYR A 99 4.71 -9.80 -23.25
C TYR A 99 4.76 -8.65 -22.23
N THR A 100 3.98 -7.63 -22.49
CA THR A 100 3.76 -6.57 -21.52
C THR A 100 2.72 -7.02 -20.52
N PRO A 101 3.05 -7.20 -19.24
CA PRO A 101 2.07 -7.56 -18.22
C PRO A 101 1.10 -6.39 -18.01
N VAL A 102 -0.19 -6.67 -18.16
CA VAL A 102 -1.26 -5.72 -17.83
C VAL A 102 -1.59 -5.90 -16.34
N PRO A 103 -1.64 -4.83 -15.53
CA PRO A 103 -1.90 -4.93 -14.09
C PRO A 103 -3.39 -5.18 -13.77
N LEU A 104 -3.94 -6.27 -14.28
CA LEU A 104 -5.37 -6.60 -14.13
C LEU A 104 -5.78 -6.72 -12.66
N VAL A 105 -4.96 -7.35 -11.84
CA VAL A 105 -5.27 -7.56 -10.41
C VAL A 105 -5.39 -6.24 -9.67
N PRO A 106 -4.41 -5.31 -9.73
CA PRO A 106 -4.56 -3.96 -9.18
C PRO A 106 -5.76 -3.21 -9.76
N MET A 107 -6.00 -3.27 -11.06
CA MET A 107 -7.14 -2.57 -11.69
C MET A 107 -8.49 -3.04 -11.17
N VAL A 108 -8.63 -4.32 -10.82
CA VAL A 108 -9.89 -4.88 -10.32
C VAL A 108 -10.06 -4.68 -8.82
N LEU A 109 -8.99 -4.80 -8.05
CA LEU A 109 -9.03 -4.92 -6.60
C LEU A 109 -8.63 -3.66 -5.83
N HIS A 110 -7.87 -2.74 -6.44
CA HIS A 110 -7.49 -1.50 -5.77
C HIS A 110 -8.73 -0.69 -5.34
N GLY A 111 -8.68 -0.16 -4.15
CA GLY A 111 -9.82 0.54 -3.53
C GLY A 111 -10.86 -0.39 -2.88
N LYS A 112 -10.76 -1.71 -3.09
CA LYS A 112 -11.66 -2.72 -2.48
C LYS A 112 -10.98 -3.55 -1.41
N VAL A 113 -9.72 -3.87 -1.63
CA VAL A 113 -8.85 -4.60 -0.70
C VAL A 113 -7.50 -3.91 -0.63
N THR A 114 -6.82 -4.06 0.48
CA THR A 114 -5.41 -3.67 0.59
C THR A 114 -4.52 -4.88 0.31
N TYR A 115 -3.41 -4.66 -0.32
CA TYR A 115 -2.44 -5.72 -0.60
C TYR A 115 -1.02 -5.17 -0.52
N ALA A 116 -0.14 -5.99 0.05
CA ALA A 116 1.28 -5.77 -0.02
C ALA A 116 1.83 -6.54 -1.22
N ALA A 117 2.81 -6.00 -1.90
CA ALA A 117 3.48 -6.71 -2.98
C ALA A 117 4.85 -7.18 -2.51
N ASP A 118 5.18 -8.41 -2.89
CA ASP A 118 6.55 -8.86 -2.96
C ASP A 118 7.14 -8.31 -4.26
N VAL A 119 7.52 -7.04 -4.24
CA VAL A 119 8.06 -6.35 -5.40
C VAL A 119 9.54 -6.62 -5.52
N ASP A 120 9.98 -6.82 -6.74
CA ASP A 120 11.40 -6.92 -7.07
C ASP A 120 12.17 -5.74 -6.45
N ARG A 121 13.27 -6.06 -5.78
CA ARG A 121 14.12 -5.05 -5.15
C ARG A 121 14.61 -3.98 -6.11
N ARG A 122 14.74 -4.31 -7.40
CA ARG A 122 15.17 -3.39 -8.44
C ARG A 122 14.18 -2.26 -8.69
N TYR A 123 12.87 -2.55 -8.63
CA TYR A 123 11.82 -1.56 -8.93
C TYR A 123 10.93 -1.25 -7.73
N GLY A 124 11.31 -1.69 -6.53
CA GLY A 124 10.46 -1.82 -5.36
C GLY A 124 9.58 -0.62 -5.03
N GLU A 125 10.15 0.57 -4.92
CA GLU A 125 9.38 1.78 -4.60
C GLU A 125 8.45 2.17 -5.76
N CYS A 126 8.97 2.18 -6.99
CA CYS A 126 8.21 2.54 -8.18
C CYS A 126 7.03 1.60 -8.43
N LEU A 127 7.23 0.29 -8.32
CA LEU A 127 6.17 -0.70 -8.52
C LEU A 127 5.14 -0.68 -7.38
N SER A 128 5.57 -0.53 -6.13
CA SER A 128 4.67 -0.42 -4.99
C SER A 128 3.73 0.77 -5.15
N ILE A 129 4.26 1.92 -5.48
CA ILE A 129 3.46 3.13 -5.72
C ILE A 129 2.58 2.97 -6.96
N LEU A 130 3.13 2.47 -8.07
CA LEU A 130 2.40 2.33 -9.33
C LEU A 130 1.19 1.41 -9.18
N TYR A 131 1.37 0.26 -8.54
CA TYR A 131 0.31 -0.73 -8.38
C TYR A 131 -0.53 -0.55 -7.11
N GLY A 132 -0.25 0.51 -6.34
CA GLY A 132 -1.02 0.82 -5.14
C GLY A 132 -0.85 -0.22 -4.04
N CYS A 133 0.34 -0.79 -3.91
CA CYS A 133 0.69 -1.76 -2.89
C CYS A 133 1.11 -1.09 -1.59
N THR A 134 0.81 -1.70 -0.47
CA THR A 134 1.48 -1.38 0.80
C THR A 134 2.90 -1.95 0.79
N CYS A 135 3.77 -1.40 1.62
CA CYS A 135 5.08 -2.00 1.83
C CYS A 135 4.92 -3.34 2.55
N SER A 136 5.49 -4.40 1.97
CA SER A 136 5.65 -5.70 2.63
C SER A 136 7.13 -5.89 2.93
N GLU A 137 7.52 -5.59 4.15
CA GLU A 137 8.88 -5.82 4.62
C GLU A 137 8.84 -6.40 6.03
N GLU A 138 9.69 -7.38 6.26
CA GLU A 138 9.92 -7.90 7.58
C GLU A 138 10.89 -6.97 8.33
N TRP A 139 10.36 -6.21 9.27
CA TRP A 139 11.15 -5.31 10.09
C TRP A 139 11.61 -6.03 11.34
N THR A 140 12.91 -5.99 11.56
CA THR A 140 13.56 -6.54 12.75
C THR A 140 14.15 -5.42 13.59
N ALA A 141 14.58 -5.73 14.80
CA ALA A 141 15.29 -4.77 15.64
C ALA A 141 16.59 -4.23 15.00
N ALA A 142 17.12 -4.94 13.99
CA ALA A 142 18.31 -4.53 13.24
C ALA A 142 17.99 -3.64 12.03
N THR A 143 16.69 -3.47 11.67
CA THR A 143 16.30 -2.62 10.54
C THR A 143 16.59 -1.16 10.87
N PRO A 144 17.41 -0.45 10.08
CA PRO A 144 17.72 0.96 10.35
C PRO A 144 16.46 1.83 10.35
N LEU A 145 16.30 2.70 11.32
CA LEU A 145 15.17 3.63 11.40
C LEU A 145 15.02 4.46 10.12
N ARG A 146 16.15 4.84 9.51
CA ARG A 146 16.17 5.54 8.23
C ARG A 146 15.44 4.79 7.13
N HIS A 147 15.63 3.48 7.03
CA HIS A 147 14.95 2.65 6.03
C HIS A 147 13.43 2.64 6.25
N ILE A 148 12.99 2.52 7.50
CA ILE A 148 11.57 2.59 7.87
C ILE A 148 10.99 3.96 7.50
N THR A 149 11.73 5.02 7.79
CA THR A 149 11.34 6.40 7.47
C THR A 149 11.23 6.63 5.98
N ASP A 150 12.20 6.19 5.19
CA ASP A 150 12.15 6.24 3.72
C ASP A 150 10.89 5.55 3.19
N ARG A 151 10.62 4.31 3.61
CA ARG A 151 9.45 3.55 3.17
C ARG A 151 8.13 4.20 3.56
N PHE A 152 8.06 4.72 4.76
CA PHE A 152 6.84 5.40 5.21
C PHE A 152 6.57 6.66 4.37
N TYR A 153 7.53 7.57 4.26
CA TYR A 153 7.30 8.85 3.60
C TYR A 153 7.27 8.74 2.08
N LEU A 154 8.06 7.86 1.46
CA LEU A 154 8.12 7.76 0.00
C LEU A 154 7.05 6.84 -0.59
N VAL A 155 6.58 5.84 0.16
CA VAL A 155 5.61 4.86 -0.34
C VAL A 155 4.30 4.89 0.42
N ALA A 156 4.31 4.58 1.72
CA ALA A 156 3.09 4.37 2.48
C ALA A 156 2.22 5.63 2.59
N LEU A 157 2.83 6.78 2.84
CA LEU A 157 2.11 8.04 2.98
C LEU A 157 1.47 8.52 1.66
N PRO A 158 2.17 8.60 0.51
CA PRO A 158 1.53 8.88 -0.78
C PRO A 158 0.48 7.85 -1.16
N TRP A 159 0.75 6.56 -0.94
CA TRP A 159 -0.20 5.48 -1.17
C TRP A 159 -1.51 5.68 -0.39
N SER A 160 -1.45 6.10 0.87
CA SER A 160 -2.63 6.30 1.72
C SER A 160 -3.65 7.28 1.12
N ARG A 161 -3.21 8.17 0.24
CA ARG A 161 -4.08 9.15 -0.45
C ARG A 161 -4.83 8.55 -1.63
N LEU A 162 -4.40 7.41 -2.12
CA LEU A 162 -4.99 6.69 -3.25
C LEU A 162 -5.65 5.37 -2.84
N ALA A 163 -5.33 4.84 -1.67
CA ALA A 163 -5.69 3.50 -1.22
C ALA A 163 -7.18 3.14 -1.35
N ALA A 164 -8.08 4.10 -1.14
CA ALA A 164 -9.52 3.89 -1.26
C ALA A 164 -10.09 4.20 -2.65
N LYS A 165 -9.27 4.62 -3.61
CA LYS A 165 -9.73 5.01 -4.95
C LYS A 165 -9.60 3.82 -5.90
N PRO A 166 -10.61 3.52 -6.75
CA PRO A 166 -10.48 2.50 -7.78
C PRO A 166 -9.49 2.94 -8.86
N MET A 167 -8.77 2.00 -9.44
CA MET A 167 -8.00 2.23 -10.65
C MET A 167 -8.94 2.27 -11.85
N LEU A 168 -9.01 3.41 -12.54
CA LEU A 168 -9.93 3.63 -13.66
C LEU A 168 -9.32 3.27 -15.00
N ALA A 169 -8.01 3.49 -15.16
CA ALA A 169 -7.31 3.18 -16.39
C ALA A 169 -5.82 2.94 -16.15
N TRP A 170 -5.22 2.17 -17.03
CA TRP A 170 -3.79 1.98 -17.15
C TRP A 170 -3.34 2.33 -18.55
N ARG A 171 -2.24 3.04 -18.66
CA ARG A 171 -1.62 3.42 -19.93
C ARG A 171 -0.13 3.12 -19.89
N ARG A 172 0.42 2.71 -21.00
CA ARG A 172 1.86 2.53 -21.17
C ARG A 172 2.33 3.29 -22.43
N SER A 173 3.45 3.96 -22.30
CA SER A 173 4.19 4.57 -23.40
C SER A 173 5.66 4.31 -23.16
N ASP A 174 6.29 3.52 -24.02
CA ASP A 174 7.69 3.07 -23.90
C ASP A 174 7.96 2.46 -22.50
N THR A 175 8.84 3.11 -21.75
CA THR A 175 9.23 2.70 -20.38
C THR A 175 8.30 3.23 -19.30
N THR A 176 7.45 4.20 -19.66
CA THR A 176 6.57 4.91 -18.72
C THR A 176 5.22 4.21 -18.61
N GLN A 177 4.78 3.96 -17.39
CA GLN A 177 3.44 3.48 -17.08
C GLN A 177 2.68 4.53 -16.28
N THR A 178 1.38 4.65 -16.54
CA THR A 178 0.50 5.59 -15.82
C THR A 178 -0.77 4.87 -15.41
N ILE A 179 -1.10 4.97 -14.12
CA ILE A 179 -2.38 4.52 -13.57
C ILE A 179 -3.20 5.75 -13.17
N ILE A 180 -4.46 5.76 -13.61
CA ILE A 180 -5.40 6.86 -13.41
C ILE A 180 -6.45 6.42 -12.39
N PHE A 181 -6.64 7.24 -11.34
CA PHE A 181 -7.60 7.05 -10.26
C PHE A 181 -8.75 8.08 -10.31
N GLY A 182 -8.63 9.12 -11.11
CA GLY A 182 -9.59 10.20 -11.27
C GLY A 182 -9.11 11.22 -12.30
N GLU A 183 -9.87 12.28 -12.55
CA GLU A 183 -9.52 13.31 -13.54
C GLU A 183 -8.16 13.96 -13.26
N SER A 184 -7.84 14.19 -12.00
CA SER A 184 -6.59 14.83 -11.55
C SER A 184 -5.79 13.98 -10.58
N ASP A 185 -6.06 12.67 -10.53
CA ASP A 185 -5.41 11.71 -9.64
C ASP A 185 -4.76 10.62 -10.47
N TYR A 186 -3.46 10.55 -10.43
CA TYR A 186 -2.71 9.53 -11.16
C TYR A 186 -1.35 9.23 -10.52
N VAL A 187 -0.84 8.05 -10.83
CA VAL A 187 0.55 7.65 -10.61
C VAL A 187 1.19 7.39 -11.96
N GLN A 188 2.35 7.96 -12.17
CA GLN A 188 3.19 7.73 -13.33
C GLN A 188 4.55 7.21 -12.85
N ALA A 189 5.06 6.16 -13.47
CA ALA A 189 6.38 5.61 -13.18
C ALA A 189 7.13 5.27 -14.47
N ASP A 190 8.41 5.57 -14.49
CA ASP A 190 9.36 5.12 -15.50
C ASP A 190 10.24 4.05 -14.84
N LEU A 191 10.03 2.80 -15.21
CA LEU A 191 10.69 1.67 -14.56
C LEU A 191 12.18 1.56 -14.92
N GLU A 192 12.59 2.03 -16.08
CA GLU A 192 14.01 2.01 -16.46
C GLU A 192 14.82 3.06 -15.72
N ARG A 193 14.20 4.22 -15.46
CA ARG A 193 14.82 5.32 -14.71
C ARG A 193 14.59 5.25 -13.22
N GLU A 194 13.81 4.25 -12.76
CA GLU A 194 13.40 4.10 -11.36
C GLU A 194 12.79 5.39 -10.78
N SER A 195 12.03 6.11 -11.61
CA SER A 195 11.43 7.38 -11.25
C SER A 195 9.91 7.29 -11.23
N TYR A 196 9.28 8.03 -10.33
CA TYR A 196 7.83 8.06 -10.22
C TYR A 196 7.29 9.44 -9.83
N ARG A 197 6.01 9.65 -10.12
CA ARG A 197 5.26 10.83 -9.73
C ARG A 197 3.85 10.43 -9.29
N VAL A 198 3.44 10.95 -8.14
CA VAL A 198 2.08 10.78 -7.60
C VAL A 198 1.38 12.13 -7.60
N VAL A 199 0.24 12.21 -8.25
CA VAL A 199 -0.60 13.42 -8.32
C VAL A 199 -1.96 13.12 -7.70
N VAL A 200 -2.40 13.99 -6.79
CA VAL A 200 -3.71 13.91 -6.13
C VAL A 200 -4.33 15.30 -6.12
N GLY A 201 -5.56 15.41 -6.65
CA GLY A 201 -6.25 16.70 -6.78
C GLY A 201 -5.49 17.71 -7.63
N GLY A 202 -4.71 17.26 -8.63
CA GLY A 202 -3.86 18.09 -9.45
C GLY A 202 -2.53 18.53 -8.81
N TYR A 203 -2.26 18.14 -7.57
CA TYR A 203 -1.01 18.46 -6.87
C TYR A 203 -0.07 17.26 -6.89
N THR A 204 1.20 17.49 -7.23
CA THR A 204 2.25 16.47 -7.05
C THR A 204 2.52 16.32 -5.56
N ILE A 205 2.15 15.18 -4.99
CA ILE A 205 2.35 14.86 -3.55
C ILE A 205 3.58 14.01 -3.29
N ALA A 206 4.11 13.34 -4.33
CA ALA A 206 5.39 12.66 -4.28
C ALA A 206 6.02 12.63 -5.68
N ARG A 207 7.33 12.72 -5.73
CA ARG A 207 8.13 12.55 -6.94
C ARG A 207 9.50 12.01 -6.54
N ASP A 208 9.83 10.85 -7.10
CA ASP A 208 11.12 10.20 -6.87
C ASP A 208 11.44 10.07 -5.36
N CYS A 209 12.45 10.77 -4.91
CA CYS A 209 12.91 10.74 -3.53
C CYS A 209 12.35 11.87 -2.64
N VAL A 210 11.31 12.58 -3.11
CA VAL A 210 10.69 13.70 -2.40
C VAL A 210 9.20 13.50 -2.24
N THR A 211 8.70 13.73 -1.03
CA THR A 211 7.27 13.73 -0.70
C THR A 211 6.84 15.07 -0.12
N THR A 212 5.67 15.55 -0.57
CA THR A 212 5.01 16.78 -0.12
C THR A 212 3.53 16.50 0.06
N CYS A 213 3.22 15.60 0.99
CA CYS A 213 1.89 15.01 1.12
C CYS A 213 1.05 15.73 2.18
N PRO A 214 -0.18 16.21 1.86
CA PRO A 214 -1.11 16.68 2.86
C PRO A 214 -1.46 15.57 3.84
N VAL A 215 -1.33 15.82 5.16
CA VAL A 215 -1.67 14.87 6.23
C VAL A 215 -2.84 15.33 7.09
N GLY A 216 -3.39 16.50 6.78
CA GLY A 216 -4.56 17.09 7.43
C GLY A 216 -5.01 18.36 6.71
N ARG A 217 -6.08 18.99 7.22
CA ARG A 217 -6.67 20.19 6.59
C ARG A 217 -5.67 21.34 6.42
N ARG A 218 -4.78 21.53 7.40
CA ARG A 218 -3.73 22.55 7.40
C ARG A 218 -2.39 21.97 7.85
N ARG A 219 -2.11 20.73 7.44
CA ARG A 219 -0.85 20.04 7.74
C ARG A 219 -0.35 19.32 6.51
N MET A 220 0.95 19.41 6.27
CA MET A 220 1.64 18.76 5.17
C MET A 220 2.92 18.12 5.68
N ALA A 221 3.16 16.88 5.32
CA ALA A 221 4.44 16.22 5.52
C ALA A 221 5.34 16.51 4.32
N VAL A 222 6.56 16.93 4.60
CA VAL A 222 7.62 17.12 3.61
C VAL A 222 8.78 16.19 3.97
N TYR A 223 9.28 15.47 2.99
CA TYR A 223 10.38 14.54 3.16
C TYR A 223 11.25 14.50 1.91
N SER A 224 12.56 14.49 2.09
CA SER A 224 13.54 14.27 1.02
C SER A 224 14.54 13.21 1.45
N LYS A 225 14.71 12.16 0.65
CA LYS A 225 15.65 11.08 0.95
C LYS A 225 17.10 11.56 0.95
N TYR A 226 17.45 12.46 0.04
CA TYR A 226 18.83 12.93 -0.16
C TYR A 226 19.05 14.41 0.18
N GLY A 227 18.03 15.07 0.74
CA GLY A 227 18.05 16.51 0.88
C GLY A 227 17.77 17.23 -0.45
N ALA A 228 17.02 18.33 -0.40
CA ALA A 228 16.76 19.13 -1.60
C ALA A 228 16.26 20.53 -1.27
N PRO A 229 16.61 21.56 -2.05
CA PRO A 229 15.91 22.81 -2.08
C PRO A 229 14.52 22.59 -2.69
N LEU A 230 13.48 23.05 -2.02
CA LEU A 230 12.09 22.85 -2.45
C LEU A 230 11.38 24.19 -2.60
N ARG A 231 10.63 24.31 -3.68
CA ARG A 231 9.63 25.36 -3.88
C ARG A 231 8.26 24.72 -3.94
N LEU A 232 7.53 24.80 -2.83
CA LEU A 232 6.25 24.15 -2.64
C LEU A 232 5.11 25.11 -2.98
N LYS A 233 4.20 24.69 -3.86
CA LYS A 233 2.91 25.38 -4.00
C LYS A 233 2.02 24.93 -2.84
N LEU A 234 1.56 25.89 -2.06
CA LEU A 234 0.72 25.59 -0.90
C LEU A 234 -0.71 25.22 -1.33
N PRO A 235 -1.34 24.28 -0.62
CA PRO A 235 -2.74 23.91 -0.90
C PRO A 235 -3.71 25.06 -0.63
N PRO A 236 -4.91 25.05 -1.22
CA PRO A 236 -5.97 26.01 -0.93
C PRO A 236 -6.28 26.08 0.57
N GLY A 237 -6.48 27.31 1.07
CA GLY A 237 -6.76 27.58 2.49
C GLY A 237 -5.52 27.74 3.37
N TRP A 238 -4.32 27.65 2.78
CA TRP A 238 -3.08 28.07 3.40
C TRP A 238 -2.84 29.57 3.14
N PRO A 239 -2.06 30.29 4.00
CA PRO A 239 -1.78 31.70 3.78
C PRO A 239 -0.95 31.88 2.51
N GLU A 240 -1.43 32.71 1.59
CA GLU A 240 -0.67 33.09 0.39
C GLU A 240 0.61 33.83 0.76
N THR A 241 0.51 34.70 1.76
CA THR A 241 1.63 35.42 2.36
C THR A 241 1.50 35.37 3.87
N GLY A 242 2.49 34.84 4.58
CA GLY A 242 2.41 34.72 6.03
C GLY A 242 3.43 33.73 6.61
N GLU A 243 3.29 33.46 7.89
CA GLU A 243 4.14 32.51 8.59
C GLU A 243 3.54 31.08 8.56
N ILE A 244 4.40 30.12 8.33
CA ILE A 244 4.11 28.69 8.37
C ILE A 244 5.04 28.08 9.41
N ARG A 245 4.45 27.35 10.34
CA ARG A 245 5.19 26.59 11.35
C ARG A 245 5.74 25.31 10.72
N ALA A 246 7.03 25.07 10.87
CA ALA A 246 7.70 23.86 10.43
C ALA A 246 8.27 23.12 11.65
N LEU A 247 7.88 21.87 11.83
CA LEU A 247 8.41 20.96 12.84
C LEU A 247 9.34 19.97 12.16
N LEU A 248 10.63 20.09 12.38
CA LEU A 248 11.64 19.17 11.87
C LEU A 248 11.80 18.02 12.86
N LEU A 249 11.39 16.82 12.47
CA LEU A 249 11.42 15.63 13.32
C LEU A 249 12.85 15.07 13.39
N ARG A 250 13.24 14.61 14.58
CA ARG A 250 14.54 13.98 14.86
C ARG A 250 14.35 12.50 15.14
N GLU A 251 15.40 11.72 14.95
CA GLU A 251 15.40 10.27 15.21
C GLU A 251 15.13 9.90 16.67
N ASP A 252 15.50 10.80 17.61
CA ASP A 252 15.25 10.64 19.05
C ASP A 252 13.80 10.96 19.48
N GLY A 253 12.91 11.25 18.51
CA GLY A 253 11.52 11.63 18.75
C GLY A 253 11.33 13.10 19.15
N GLN A 254 12.40 13.87 19.30
CA GLN A 254 12.32 15.30 19.50
C GLN A 254 12.05 16.05 18.19
N HIS A 255 11.75 17.32 18.28
CA HIS A 255 11.57 18.17 17.11
C HIS A 255 12.21 19.55 17.31
N GLU A 256 12.60 20.14 16.21
CA GLU A 256 13.03 21.54 16.12
C GLU A 256 11.92 22.34 15.44
N GLU A 257 11.54 23.45 16.03
CA GLU A 257 10.52 24.34 15.47
C GLU A 257 11.19 25.48 14.71
N GLN A 258 10.68 25.74 13.51
CA GLN A 258 11.09 26.89 12.68
C GLN A 258 9.84 27.59 12.16
N ARG A 259 9.97 28.89 11.89
CA ARG A 259 8.95 29.67 11.20
C ARG A 259 9.44 30.04 9.82
N LEU A 260 8.72 29.62 8.81
CA LEU A 260 9.00 29.87 7.42
C LEU A 260 8.00 30.89 6.86
N LYS A 261 8.41 31.69 5.89
CA LYS A 261 7.52 32.68 5.26
C LYS A 261 7.07 32.23 3.90
N SER A 262 5.76 32.16 3.71
CA SER A 262 5.18 31.99 2.37
C SER A 262 5.11 33.30 1.62
N ARG A 263 5.22 33.23 0.28
CA ARG A 263 5.08 34.37 -0.64
C ARG A 263 4.31 33.88 -1.89
N ASP A 264 3.27 34.60 -2.27
CA ASP A 264 2.46 34.31 -3.45
C ASP A 264 1.98 32.84 -3.53
N GLY A 265 1.54 32.28 -2.40
CA GLY A 265 1.10 30.90 -2.29
C GLY A 265 2.21 29.84 -2.42
N HIS A 266 3.47 30.24 -2.31
CA HIS A 266 4.63 29.35 -2.36
C HIS A 266 5.46 29.42 -1.08
N LEU A 267 6.06 28.31 -0.75
CA LEU A 267 7.04 28.18 0.34
C LEU A 267 8.36 27.67 -0.22
N GLU A 268 9.42 28.43 0.01
CA GLU A 268 10.79 28.01 -0.30
C GLU A 268 11.48 27.53 0.96
N MET A 269 12.09 26.35 0.89
CA MET A 269 12.74 25.73 2.03
C MET A 269 13.79 24.70 1.62
N GLU A 270 14.75 24.45 2.49
CA GLU A 270 15.64 23.31 2.40
C GLU A 270 15.03 22.12 3.14
N ALA A 271 14.79 21.02 2.44
CA ALA A 271 14.44 19.75 3.07
C ALA A 271 15.73 19.01 3.41
N PRO A 272 16.05 18.79 4.70
CA PRO A 272 17.26 18.08 5.08
C PRO A 272 17.18 16.62 4.68
N GLU A 273 18.32 16.01 4.46
CA GLU A 273 18.42 14.61 4.11
C GLU A 273 17.78 13.73 5.19
N GLY A 274 16.79 12.91 4.77
CA GLY A 274 16.16 11.87 5.57
C GLY A 274 15.45 12.30 6.84
N ARG A 275 15.19 13.57 6.99
CA ARG A 275 14.48 14.10 8.16
C ARG A 275 13.12 14.66 7.75
N PRO A 276 12.04 14.12 8.30
CA PRO A 276 10.70 14.59 7.98
C PRO A 276 10.44 15.98 8.57
N ILE A 277 9.66 16.78 7.84
CA ILE A 277 9.17 18.08 8.30
C ILE A 277 7.65 18.05 8.27
N ILE A 278 7.02 18.51 9.33
CA ILE A 278 5.57 18.73 9.37
C ILE A 278 5.31 20.23 9.32
N LEU A 279 4.77 20.67 8.20
CA LEU A 279 4.31 22.04 8.03
C LEU A 279 2.89 22.19 8.58
N SER A 280 2.59 23.32 9.20
CA SER A 280 1.25 23.69 9.66
C SER A 280 0.99 25.18 9.50
N ALA A 281 -0.28 25.52 9.13
CA ALA A 281 -0.74 26.89 8.89
C ALA A 281 -1.89 27.28 9.83
#